data_aa504a170adbfbd56ef0d3f1ba0439c8
#
_entry.id   aa504a170adbfbd56ef0d3f1ba0439c8
#
_cell.length_a   1.000
_cell.length_b   1.000
_cell.length_c   1.000
_cell.angle_alpha   90.00
_cell.angle_beta   90.00
_cell.angle_gamma   90.00
#
_symmetry.space_group_name_H-M   'P 1'
#
loop_
_entity.id
_entity.type
_entity.pdbx_description
1 polymer ?
#
loop_
_entity_poly.entity_id
_entity_poly.type
_entity_poly.pdbx_seq_one_letter_code
_entity_poly.pdbx_strand_id
1 'polypeptide(L)'
;MQRILVNQTSIAETRAENVDSAPLEAGQVRLALESFALTSNNVTYAAAGFDIGYWQFFPSGTEGWGIVPVWGTAKVVESRSDVLEVGTRLYGFYPMADEVVITPSAAQGGFVDIAEHRAKLPLIYNQYTPVRSGSDADDHLRAILQPLLATSFLLFDWLQDNAYFGAQRIIIGSASSKTGLGLCKYLAEPADRAYRIVGLTSAKNRAFVEGLGACDSVL
;
A
#
# COMPACT_ATOMS: atom_id res chain seq x y z
N MET A 1 -18.61 12.57 -7.14
CA MET A 1 -17.65 11.48 -6.87
C MET A 1 -18.05 10.24 -7.65
N GLN A 2 -17.14 9.71 -8.45
CA GLN A 2 -17.28 8.39 -9.07
C GLN A 2 -16.48 7.36 -8.26
N ARG A 3 -17.04 6.18 -8.02
CA ARG A 3 -16.39 5.11 -7.25
C ARG A 3 -16.66 3.73 -7.85
N ILE A 4 -15.78 2.78 -7.57
CA ILE A 4 -15.95 1.38 -7.98
C ILE A 4 -16.35 0.56 -6.74
N LEU A 5 -17.50 -0.07 -6.84
CA LEU A 5 -17.98 -1.01 -5.84
C LEU A 5 -17.66 -2.44 -6.26
N VAL A 6 -17.29 -3.26 -5.28
CA VAL A 6 -17.01 -4.68 -5.41
C VAL A 6 -18.00 -5.44 -4.52
N ASN A 7 -18.64 -6.48 -5.06
CA ASN A 7 -19.52 -7.33 -4.28
C ASN A 7 -18.68 -8.11 -3.24
N GLN A 8 -19.03 -7.97 -1.96
CA GLN A 8 -18.25 -8.51 -0.85
C GLN A 8 -18.28 -10.06 -0.76
N THR A 9 -19.25 -10.69 -1.39
CA THR A 9 -19.38 -12.16 -1.44
C THR A 9 -19.01 -12.76 -2.79
N SER A 10 -18.94 -11.92 -3.85
CA SER A 10 -18.59 -12.31 -5.22
C SER A 10 -17.64 -11.24 -5.80
N ILE A 11 -16.38 -11.26 -5.39
CA ILE A 11 -15.40 -10.20 -5.69
C ILE A 11 -15.11 -9.99 -7.19
N ALA A 12 -15.55 -10.89 -8.05
CA ALA A 12 -15.53 -10.72 -9.49
C ALA A 12 -16.63 -9.77 -10.01
N GLU A 13 -17.64 -9.53 -9.21
CA GLU A 13 -18.72 -8.61 -9.54
C GLU A 13 -18.35 -7.20 -9.09
N THR A 14 -18.27 -6.30 -10.06
CA THR A 14 -17.92 -4.90 -9.84
C THR A 14 -18.90 -3.99 -10.58
N ARG A 15 -19.09 -2.77 -10.06
CA ARG A 15 -19.84 -1.72 -10.74
C ARG A 15 -19.30 -0.34 -10.46
N ALA A 16 -19.40 0.54 -11.43
CA ALA A 16 -19.18 1.97 -11.22
C ALA A 16 -20.46 2.60 -10.65
N GLU A 17 -20.29 3.53 -9.74
CA GLU A 17 -21.38 4.28 -9.13
C GLU A 17 -21.00 5.75 -9.04
N ASN A 18 -21.96 6.63 -9.33
CA ASN A 18 -21.82 8.07 -9.10
C ASN A 18 -22.62 8.44 -7.85
N VAL A 19 -21.98 9.14 -6.93
CA VAL A 19 -22.63 9.68 -5.72
C VAL A 19 -22.32 11.17 -5.59
N ASP A 20 -23.22 11.91 -4.98
CA ASP A 20 -23.01 13.32 -4.73
C ASP A 20 -21.90 13.50 -3.68
N SER A 21 -21.02 14.47 -3.92
CA SER A 21 -19.99 14.84 -2.97
C SER A 21 -20.60 15.64 -1.82
N ALA A 22 -20.50 15.12 -0.60
CA ALA A 22 -20.97 15.83 0.59
C ALA A 22 -20.10 17.08 0.85
N PRO A 23 -20.67 18.18 1.37
CA PRO A 23 -19.89 19.33 1.81
C PRO A 23 -18.93 18.93 2.94
N LEU A 24 -17.76 19.58 3.00
CA LEU A 24 -16.79 19.33 4.06
C LEU A 24 -17.28 19.88 5.40
N GLU A 25 -17.02 19.15 6.45
CA GLU A 25 -17.11 19.61 7.83
C GLU A 25 -15.83 20.34 8.27
N ALA A 26 -15.86 21.01 9.42
CA ALA A 26 -14.67 21.63 9.99
C ALA A 26 -13.58 20.60 10.28
N GLY A 27 -12.32 20.89 9.90
CA GLY A 27 -11.18 19.99 10.04
C GLY A 27 -11.00 18.98 8.89
N GLN A 28 -11.96 18.89 7.98
CA GLN A 28 -11.88 17.96 6.85
C GLN A 28 -11.21 18.57 5.61
N VAL A 29 -10.66 17.68 4.77
CA VAL A 29 -10.14 18.02 3.44
C VAL A 29 -10.67 17.02 2.41
N ARG A 30 -10.85 17.51 1.16
CA ARG A 30 -11.15 16.70 0.00
C ARG A 30 -9.90 16.52 -0.83
N LEU A 31 -9.61 15.28 -1.15
CA LEU A 31 -8.51 14.87 -2.02
C LEU A 31 -9.07 14.36 -3.34
N ALA A 32 -8.58 14.86 -4.46
CA ALA A 32 -8.80 14.26 -5.78
C ALA A 32 -7.67 13.26 -6.06
N LEU A 33 -8.02 12.03 -6.40
CA LEU A 33 -7.04 11.00 -6.74
C LEU A 33 -6.46 11.29 -8.12
N GLU A 34 -5.13 11.37 -8.19
CA GLU A 34 -4.39 11.59 -9.46
C GLU A 34 -4.04 10.27 -10.12
N SER A 35 -3.58 9.30 -9.32
CA SER A 35 -3.23 7.96 -9.80
C SER A 35 -3.22 6.94 -8.66
N PHE A 36 -3.43 5.67 -8.99
CA PHE A 36 -3.27 4.56 -8.06
C PHE A 36 -2.84 3.28 -8.78
N ALA A 37 -2.26 2.34 -8.03
CA ALA A 37 -1.86 1.05 -8.55
C ALA A 37 -2.93 -0.02 -8.32
N LEU A 38 -3.24 -0.81 -9.36
CA LEU A 38 -3.97 -2.06 -9.24
C LEU A 38 -2.99 -3.23 -9.33
N THR A 39 -2.95 -4.05 -8.31
CA THR A 39 -2.04 -5.20 -8.20
C THR A 39 -2.80 -6.41 -7.66
N SER A 40 -2.16 -7.58 -7.65
CA SER A 40 -2.75 -8.78 -7.03
C SER A 40 -3.12 -8.59 -5.55
N ASN A 41 -2.50 -7.62 -4.86
CA ASN A 41 -2.85 -7.30 -3.48
C ASN A 41 -4.29 -6.78 -3.32
N ASN A 42 -4.81 -6.07 -4.31
CA ASN A 42 -6.18 -5.56 -4.27
C ASN A 42 -7.19 -6.71 -4.31
N VAL A 43 -6.88 -7.82 -4.99
CA VAL A 43 -7.67 -9.05 -4.92
C VAL A 43 -7.64 -9.62 -3.50
N THR A 44 -6.48 -9.63 -2.85
CA THR A 44 -6.35 -10.07 -1.45
C THR A 44 -7.13 -9.15 -0.50
N TYR A 45 -7.10 -7.83 -0.72
CA TYR A 45 -7.88 -6.88 0.08
C TYR A 45 -9.38 -7.13 -0.02
N ALA A 46 -9.87 -7.49 -1.20
CA ALA A 46 -11.25 -7.88 -1.39
C ALA A 46 -11.56 -9.24 -0.74
N ALA A 47 -10.78 -10.27 -1.03
CA ALA A 47 -11.03 -11.64 -0.59
C ALA A 47 -10.92 -11.81 0.94
N ALA A 48 -9.94 -11.14 1.57
CA ALA A 48 -9.73 -11.15 3.03
C ALA A 48 -10.34 -9.91 3.72
N GLY A 49 -11.22 -9.19 3.05
CA GLY A 49 -11.73 -7.90 3.51
C GLY A 49 -12.49 -7.94 4.82
N PHE A 50 -13.17 -9.05 5.14
CA PHE A 50 -13.83 -9.27 6.43
C PHE A 50 -12.83 -9.69 7.51
N ASP A 51 -11.93 -10.63 7.21
CA ASP A 51 -10.99 -11.20 8.18
C ASP A 51 -9.93 -10.20 8.64
N ILE A 52 -9.43 -9.36 7.71
CA ILE A 52 -8.36 -8.38 7.95
C ILE A 52 -8.94 -6.95 8.14
N GLY A 53 -10.23 -6.75 7.84
CA GLY A 53 -10.92 -5.48 8.05
C GLY A 53 -10.78 -4.47 6.90
N TYR A 54 -10.33 -4.87 5.71
CA TYR A 54 -10.13 -3.92 4.60
C TYR A 54 -11.40 -3.22 4.13
N TRP A 55 -12.58 -3.85 4.26
CA TRP A 55 -13.86 -3.22 3.94
C TRP A 55 -14.24 -2.05 4.85
N GLN A 56 -13.57 -1.91 6.00
CA GLN A 56 -13.87 -0.87 6.99
C GLN A 56 -13.19 0.47 6.67
N PHE A 57 -12.13 0.48 5.84
CA PHE A 57 -11.38 1.71 5.55
C PHE A 57 -12.22 2.75 4.79
N PHE A 58 -13.05 2.30 3.86
CA PHE A 58 -13.87 3.17 3.01
C PHE A 58 -15.28 2.58 2.89
N PRO A 59 -16.14 2.83 3.89
CA PRO A 59 -17.51 2.33 3.88
C PRO A 59 -18.27 2.82 2.64
N SER A 60 -18.88 1.90 1.89
CA SER A 60 -19.66 2.25 0.70
C SER A 60 -21.02 2.86 1.05
N GLY A 61 -21.58 2.52 2.22
CA GLY A 61 -22.97 2.80 2.57
C GLY A 61 -23.99 1.93 1.82
N THR A 62 -23.52 0.99 0.98
CA THR A 62 -24.38 0.09 0.19
C THR A 62 -24.23 -1.32 0.70
N GLU A 63 -25.31 -1.94 1.16
CA GLU A 63 -25.30 -3.30 1.72
C GLU A 63 -24.78 -4.32 0.70
N GLY A 64 -23.88 -5.21 1.14
CA GLY A 64 -23.26 -6.26 0.33
C GLY A 64 -22.18 -5.75 -0.66
N TRP A 65 -21.91 -4.44 -0.71
CA TRP A 65 -20.92 -3.83 -1.59
C TRP A 65 -19.88 -3.06 -0.80
N GLY A 66 -18.63 -3.21 -1.17
CA GLY A 66 -17.49 -2.52 -0.55
C GLY A 66 -16.67 -1.74 -1.56
N ILE A 67 -15.77 -0.90 -1.07
CA ILE A 67 -14.77 -0.21 -1.88
C ILE A 67 -13.41 -0.82 -1.56
N VAL A 68 -12.76 -1.38 -2.57
CA VAL A 68 -11.41 -1.94 -2.41
C VAL A 68 -10.42 -0.80 -2.28
N PRO A 69 -9.58 -0.80 -1.23
CA PRO A 69 -8.54 0.21 -1.08
C PRO A 69 -7.41 0.04 -2.11
N VAL A 70 -6.78 1.16 -2.44
CA VAL A 70 -5.64 1.25 -3.37
C VAL A 70 -4.54 2.14 -2.79
N TRP A 71 -3.29 1.89 -3.19
CA TRP A 71 -2.18 2.80 -2.91
C TRP A 71 -1.98 3.74 -4.09
N GLY A 72 -1.82 5.02 -3.81
CA GLY A 72 -1.71 6.01 -4.86
C GLY A 72 -1.35 7.40 -4.39
N THR A 73 -1.50 8.35 -5.29
CA THR A 73 -1.26 9.77 -5.06
C THR A 73 -2.54 10.56 -5.29
N ALA A 74 -2.80 11.50 -4.39
CA ALA A 74 -3.95 12.39 -4.48
C ALA A 74 -3.53 13.83 -4.12
N LYS A 75 -4.32 14.80 -4.59
CA LYS A 75 -4.10 16.23 -4.36
C LYS A 75 -5.27 16.82 -3.58
N VAL A 76 -4.96 17.63 -2.58
CA VAL A 76 -5.96 18.41 -1.84
C VAL A 76 -6.59 19.44 -2.78
N VAL A 77 -7.91 19.33 -2.99
CA VAL A 77 -8.69 20.24 -3.86
C VAL A 77 -9.60 21.16 -3.07
N GLU A 78 -9.96 20.79 -1.84
CA GLU A 78 -10.75 21.60 -0.92
C GLU A 78 -10.29 21.34 0.51
N SER A 79 -10.17 22.39 1.34
CA SER A 79 -9.72 22.26 2.73
C SER A 79 -10.54 23.13 3.67
N ARG A 80 -10.96 22.54 4.78
CA ARG A 80 -11.48 23.19 5.98
C ARG A 80 -10.63 22.82 7.21
N SER A 81 -9.36 22.49 6.98
CA SER A 81 -8.37 22.09 7.97
C SER A 81 -7.26 23.12 8.07
N ASP A 82 -6.75 23.36 9.30
CA ASP A 82 -5.63 24.25 9.54
C ASP A 82 -4.26 23.59 9.32
N VAL A 83 -4.24 22.26 9.11
CA VAL A 83 -2.99 21.49 9.00
C VAL A 83 -2.65 21.05 7.59
N LEU A 84 -3.58 21.16 6.64
CA LEU A 84 -3.39 20.67 5.27
C LEU A 84 -4.00 21.62 4.24
N GLU A 85 -3.14 22.22 3.42
CA GLU A 85 -3.50 23.25 2.45
C GLU A 85 -3.91 22.67 1.10
N VAL A 86 -4.79 23.40 0.37
CA VAL A 86 -5.15 23.10 -1.02
C VAL A 86 -3.89 23.12 -1.91
N GLY A 87 -3.80 22.14 -2.79
CA GLY A 87 -2.65 21.95 -3.69
C GLY A 87 -1.61 20.95 -3.15
N THR A 88 -1.65 20.62 -1.86
CA THR A 88 -0.74 19.60 -1.29
C THR A 88 -1.02 18.24 -1.92
N ARG A 89 0.04 17.54 -2.36
CA ARG A 89 -0.02 16.19 -2.90
C ARG A 89 0.40 15.19 -1.84
N LEU A 90 -0.34 14.10 -1.70
CA LEU A 90 -0.12 13.08 -0.69
C LEU A 90 -0.10 11.68 -1.33
N TYR A 91 0.86 10.88 -0.92
CA TYR A 91 0.85 9.44 -1.13
C TYR A 91 0.18 8.76 0.06
N GLY A 92 -0.67 7.78 -0.19
CA GLY A 92 -1.39 7.08 0.86
C GLY A 92 -2.31 5.96 0.37
N PHE A 93 -3.15 5.50 1.29
CA PHE A 93 -4.15 4.46 1.10
C PHE A 93 -5.51 5.09 0.87
N TYR A 94 -6.10 4.84 -0.30
CA TYR A 94 -7.27 5.55 -0.82
C TYR A 94 -8.39 4.58 -1.23
N PRO A 95 -9.63 5.03 -1.35
CA PRO A 95 -10.68 4.25 -2.00
C PRO A 95 -10.40 4.13 -3.50
N MET A 96 -10.94 3.12 -4.14
CA MET A 96 -11.02 3.06 -5.61
C MET A 96 -12.13 4.02 -6.09
N ALA A 97 -11.81 5.31 -6.07
CA ALA A 97 -12.71 6.44 -6.40
C ALA A 97 -11.90 7.60 -6.98
N ASP A 98 -12.58 8.60 -7.52
CA ASP A 98 -11.95 9.83 -8.02
C ASP A 98 -11.64 10.85 -6.90
N GLU A 99 -12.34 10.76 -5.75
CA GLU A 99 -12.09 11.62 -4.60
C GLU A 99 -12.31 10.89 -3.26
N VAL A 100 -11.76 11.47 -2.20
CA VAL A 100 -11.99 11.03 -0.81
C VAL A 100 -11.96 12.23 0.14
N VAL A 101 -12.75 12.17 1.21
CA VAL A 101 -12.68 13.10 2.34
C VAL A 101 -11.92 12.43 3.48
N ILE A 102 -10.96 13.14 4.07
CA ILE A 102 -10.22 12.71 5.26
C ILE A 102 -10.26 13.81 6.33
N THR A 103 -10.01 13.43 7.58
CA THR A 103 -9.82 14.35 8.71
C THR A 103 -8.35 14.32 9.12
N PRO A 104 -7.48 15.15 8.52
CA PRO A 104 -6.05 15.06 8.75
C PRO A 104 -5.63 15.63 10.12
N SER A 105 -4.69 14.94 10.75
CA SER A 105 -3.92 15.44 11.89
C SER A 105 -2.43 15.34 11.55
N ALA A 106 -1.63 16.33 11.97
CA ALA A 106 -0.20 16.32 11.74
C ALA A 106 0.47 15.15 12.49
N ALA A 107 1.39 14.47 11.82
CA ALA A 107 2.16 13.36 12.37
C ALA A 107 3.60 13.41 11.89
N GLN A 108 4.48 12.62 12.50
CA GLN A 108 5.88 12.55 12.08
C GLN A 108 5.98 12.09 10.61
N GLY A 109 6.55 12.94 9.77
CA GLY A 109 6.75 12.64 8.34
C GLY A 109 5.53 12.85 7.45
N GLY A 110 4.39 13.34 7.98
CA GLY A 110 3.19 13.57 7.17
C GLY A 110 1.94 13.83 7.99
N PHE A 111 0.87 13.13 7.66
CA PHE A 111 -0.45 13.28 8.25
C PHE A 111 -1.08 11.93 8.55
N VAL A 112 -2.00 11.90 9.50
CA VAL A 112 -2.82 10.71 9.82
C VAL A 112 -4.29 11.10 9.69
N ASP A 113 -5.08 10.28 9.03
CA ASP A 113 -6.53 10.41 9.05
C ASP A 113 -7.09 9.93 10.40
N ILE A 114 -7.71 10.85 11.14
CA ILE A 114 -8.29 10.60 12.45
C ILE A 114 -9.82 10.41 12.42
N ALA A 115 -10.39 10.13 11.25
CA ALA A 115 -11.81 9.84 11.12
C ALA A 115 -12.21 8.69 12.07
N GLU A 116 -13.35 8.84 12.78
CA GLU A 116 -13.78 7.95 13.85
C GLU A 116 -13.84 6.47 13.42
N HIS A 117 -14.37 6.19 12.22
CA HIS A 117 -14.47 4.82 11.69
C HIS A 117 -13.11 4.16 11.43
N ARG A 118 -12.02 4.94 11.35
CA ARG A 118 -10.65 4.46 11.13
C ARG A 118 -9.82 4.31 12.42
N ALA A 119 -10.33 4.79 13.56
CA ALA A 119 -9.57 4.87 14.81
C ALA A 119 -9.06 3.50 15.33
N LYS A 120 -9.76 2.41 15.01
CA LYS A 120 -9.38 1.03 15.40
C LYS A 120 -8.63 0.27 14.30
N LEU A 121 -8.46 0.88 13.13
CA LEU A 121 -7.78 0.24 12.00
C LEU A 121 -6.26 0.44 12.09
N PRO A 122 -5.45 -0.44 11.48
CA PRO A 122 -3.99 -0.33 11.56
C PRO A 122 -3.48 1.02 11.07
N LEU A 123 -2.68 1.69 11.91
CA LEU A 123 -2.18 3.05 11.69
C LEU A 123 -1.48 3.25 10.35
N ILE A 124 -0.76 2.24 9.88
CA ILE A 124 0.00 2.30 8.61
C ILE A 124 -0.88 2.67 7.40
N TYR A 125 -2.15 2.27 7.41
CA TYR A 125 -3.11 2.59 6.34
C TYR A 125 -3.82 3.93 6.54
N ASN A 126 -3.63 4.58 7.69
CA ASN A 126 -4.17 5.91 7.98
C ASN A 126 -3.14 7.02 7.75
N GLN A 127 -1.89 6.65 7.40
CA GLN A 127 -0.80 7.59 7.18
C GLN A 127 -0.77 8.09 5.74
N TYR A 128 -0.55 9.40 5.60
CA TYR A 128 -0.42 10.10 4.33
C TYR A 128 0.89 10.87 4.31
N THR A 129 1.72 10.63 3.30
CA THR A 129 3.05 11.23 3.19
C THR A 129 3.06 12.29 2.09
N PRO A 130 3.52 13.52 2.35
CA PRO A 130 3.66 14.54 1.32
C PRO A 130 4.54 14.05 0.16
N VAL A 131 4.04 14.22 -1.06
CA VAL A 131 4.77 13.93 -2.27
C VAL A 131 5.58 15.17 -2.62
N ARG A 132 6.89 15.07 -2.50
CA ARG A 132 7.81 16.10 -3.00
C ARG A 132 7.87 15.98 -4.51
N SER A 133 8.24 17.07 -5.20
CA SER A 133 8.36 17.11 -6.65
C SER A 133 9.09 15.89 -7.21
N GLY A 134 8.44 15.15 -8.08
CA GLY A 134 8.91 13.97 -8.80
C GLY A 134 8.21 13.89 -10.15
N SER A 135 8.59 12.95 -10.98
CA SER A 135 7.86 12.65 -12.21
C SER A 135 6.65 11.77 -11.92
N ASP A 136 5.68 11.75 -12.84
CA ASP A 136 4.55 10.81 -12.78
C ASP A 136 5.03 9.36 -12.70
N ALA A 137 6.16 9.05 -13.34
CA ALA A 137 6.79 7.72 -13.29
C ALA A 137 7.23 7.35 -11.86
N ASP A 138 7.76 8.30 -11.09
CA ASP A 138 8.15 8.06 -9.69
C ASP A 138 6.92 7.78 -8.82
N ASP A 139 5.82 8.51 -9.03
CA ASP A 139 4.57 8.29 -8.31
C ASP A 139 3.96 6.93 -8.65
N HIS A 140 3.98 6.52 -9.92
CA HIS A 140 3.52 5.20 -10.35
C HIS A 140 4.37 4.07 -9.77
N LEU A 141 5.71 4.21 -9.80
CA LEU A 141 6.62 3.25 -9.20
C LEU A 141 6.41 3.15 -7.69
N ARG A 142 6.22 4.28 -7.01
CA ARG A 142 5.90 4.32 -5.58
C ARG A 142 4.61 3.57 -5.28
N ALA A 143 3.54 3.83 -6.01
CA ALA A 143 2.25 3.18 -5.81
C ALA A 143 2.33 1.64 -5.98
N ILE A 144 3.15 1.16 -6.93
CA ILE A 144 3.32 -0.26 -7.24
C ILE A 144 4.26 -0.96 -6.25
N LEU A 145 5.33 -0.29 -5.81
CA LEU A 145 6.45 -0.93 -5.12
C LEU A 145 6.47 -0.66 -3.61
N GLN A 146 6.22 0.58 -3.18
CA GLN A 146 6.43 0.99 -1.79
C GLN A 146 5.67 0.12 -0.77
N PRO A 147 4.41 -0.28 -0.97
CA PRO A 147 3.70 -1.08 0.02
C PRO A 147 4.35 -2.44 0.28
N LEU A 148 4.96 -3.02 -0.77
CA LEU A 148 5.57 -4.35 -0.73
C LEU A 148 7.02 -4.30 -0.29
N LEU A 149 7.76 -3.27 -0.74
CA LEU A 149 9.13 -3.03 -0.29
C LEU A 149 9.19 -2.62 1.18
N ALA A 150 8.19 -1.89 1.69
CA ALA A 150 8.08 -1.61 3.12
C ALA A 150 7.97 -2.92 3.94
N THR A 151 7.14 -3.88 3.48
CA THR A 151 7.06 -5.20 4.11
C THR A 151 8.40 -5.94 4.04
N SER A 152 9.08 -5.88 2.90
CA SER A 152 10.42 -6.50 2.73
C SER A 152 11.44 -5.89 3.68
N PHE A 153 11.43 -4.56 3.83
CA PHE A 153 12.32 -3.85 4.75
C PHE A 153 12.04 -4.24 6.20
N LEU A 154 10.78 -4.24 6.64
CA LEU A 154 10.42 -4.62 8.00
C LEU A 154 10.80 -6.07 8.33
N LEU A 155 10.68 -6.98 7.37
CA LEU A 155 11.15 -8.37 7.54
C LEU A 155 12.67 -8.44 7.66
N PHE A 156 13.39 -7.68 6.84
CA PHE A 156 14.85 -7.60 6.91
C PHE A 156 15.31 -7.03 8.26
N ASP A 157 14.76 -5.90 8.67
CA ASP A 157 15.04 -5.21 9.92
C ASP A 157 14.80 -6.15 11.12
N TRP A 158 13.64 -6.81 11.16
CA TRP A 158 13.32 -7.79 12.17
C TRP A 158 14.29 -8.98 12.20
N LEU A 159 14.69 -9.51 11.04
CA LEU A 159 15.69 -10.58 10.95
C LEU A 159 17.05 -10.11 11.46
N GLN A 160 17.45 -8.89 11.14
CA GLN A 160 18.70 -8.29 11.56
C GLN A 160 18.73 -8.09 13.08
N ASP A 161 17.68 -7.54 13.67
CA ASP A 161 17.54 -7.34 15.12
C ASP A 161 17.61 -8.65 15.92
N ASN A 162 17.22 -9.76 15.30
CA ASN A 162 17.30 -11.09 15.89
C ASN A 162 18.54 -11.89 15.45
N ALA A 163 19.59 -11.20 14.93
CA ALA A 163 20.82 -11.84 14.42
C ALA A 163 20.53 -13.01 13.47
N TYR A 164 19.50 -12.84 12.62
CA TYR A 164 19.03 -13.86 11.66
C TYR A 164 18.75 -15.23 12.29
N PHE A 165 18.47 -15.26 13.60
CA PHE A 165 18.29 -16.49 14.41
C PHE A 165 19.45 -17.48 14.28
N GLY A 166 20.68 -17.01 13.98
CA GLY A 166 21.85 -17.87 13.74
C GLY A 166 21.77 -18.68 12.44
N ALA A 167 20.86 -18.35 11.54
CA ALA A 167 20.68 -19.07 10.28
C ALA A 167 21.92 -18.94 9.38
N GLN A 168 22.40 -20.07 8.85
CA GLN A 168 23.44 -20.09 7.81
C GLN A 168 22.86 -20.01 6.40
N ARG A 169 21.56 -20.24 6.24
CA ARG A 169 20.81 -20.14 4.98
C ARG A 169 19.45 -19.54 5.25
N ILE A 170 19.07 -18.55 4.44
CA ILE A 170 17.74 -17.94 4.44
C ILE A 170 17.07 -18.30 3.12
N ILE A 171 15.95 -19.00 3.21
CA ILE A 171 15.21 -19.48 2.04
C ILE A 171 14.01 -18.57 1.83
N ILE A 172 13.91 -17.94 0.66
CA ILE A 172 12.85 -17.00 0.31
C ILE A 172 11.91 -17.68 -0.68
N GLY A 173 10.69 -18.00 -0.23
CA GLY A 173 9.62 -18.49 -1.10
C GLY A 173 9.10 -17.38 -2.01
N SER A 174 8.64 -17.76 -3.22
CA SER A 174 8.15 -16.79 -4.22
C SER A 174 9.12 -15.64 -4.46
N ALA A 175 10.41 -15.94 -4.62
CA ALA A 175 11.48 -14.97 -4.79
C ALA A 175 11.26 -14.01 -5.99
N SER A 176 10.40 -14.34 -6.94
CA SER A 176 10.00 -13.47 -8.05
C SER A 176 8.86 -12.50 -7.71
N SER A 177 8.24 -12.61 -6.52
CA SER A 177 7.25 -11.63 -6.06
C SER A 177 7.94 -10.33 -5.64
N LYS A 178 7.24 -9.20 -5.69
CA LYS A 178 7.80 -7.90 -5.27
C LYS A 178 8.35 -7.93 -3.85
N THR A 179 7.61 -8.54 -2.90
CA THR A 179 8.08 -8.70 -1.51
C THR A 179 9.28 -9.62 -1.41
N GLY A 180 9.25 -10.77 -2.10
CA GLY A 180 10.38 -11.72 -2.14
C GLY A 180 11.64 -11.08 -2.71
N LEU A 181 11.52 -10.37 -3.85
CA LEU A 181 12.62 -9.63 -4.48
C LEU A 181 13.20 -8.55 -3.57
N GLY A 182 12.33 -7.75 -2.96
CA GLY A 182 12.76 -6.71 -2.02
C GLY A 182 13.53 -7.31 -0.85
N LEU A 183 13.02 -8.39 -0.26
CA LEU A 183 13.70 -9.07 0.84
C LEU A 183 15.05 -9.67 0.41
N CYS A 184 15.14 -10.33 -0.76
CA CYS A 184 16.41 -10.80 -1.30
C CYS A 184 17.41 -9.66 -1.47
N LYS A 185 16.97 -8.50 -1.97
CA LYS A 185 17.83 -7.32 -2.15
C LYS A 185 18.36 -6.80 -0.81
N TYR A 186 17.49 -6.55 0.18
CA TYR A 186 17.91 -6.09 1.51
C TYR A 186 18.86 -7.08 2.19
N LEU A 187 18.58 -8.37 2.11
CA LEU A 187 19.47 -9.42 2.66
C LEU A 187 20.83 -9.50 1.96
N ALA A 188 20.91 -9.08 0.70
CA ALA A 188 22.15 -9.09 -0.07
C ALA A 188 23.04 -7.85 0.17
N GLU A 189 22.50 -6.76 0.77
CA GLU A 189 23.24 -5.51 0.99
C GLU A 189 24.42 -5.63 1.98
N PRO A 190 24.31 -6.34 3.14
CA PRO A 190 25.42 -6.47 4.04
C PRO A 190 26.57 -7.25 3.40
N ALA A 191 27.73 -6.61 3.24
CA ALA A 191 28.90 -7.20 2.59
C ALA A 191 29.55 -8.35 3.40
N ASP A 192 29.37 -8.33 4.71
CA ASP A 192 29.96 -9.28 5.69
C ASP A 192 28.94 -10.30 6.21
N ARG A 193 27.82 -10.47 5.51
CA ARG A 193 26.77 -11.41 5.90
C ARG A 193 27.29 -12.85 6.08
N ALA A 194 26.94 -13.49 7.19
CA ALA A 194 27.34 -14.86 7.51
C ALA A 194 26.36 -15.93 6.96
N TYR A 195 25.33 -15.55 6.25
CA TYR A 195 24.29 -16.43 5.69
C TYR A 195 24.28 -16.41 4.16
N ARG A 196 23.73 -17.48 3.57
CA ARG A 196 23.46 -17.58 2.14
C ARG A 196 21.97 -17.37 1.87
N ILE A 197 21.65 -16.71 0.76
CA ILE A 197 20.29 -16.44 0.31
C ILE A 197 19.91 -17.46 -0.78
N VAL A 198 18.84 -18.20 -0.57
CA VAL A 198 18.30 -19.16 -1.53
C VAL A 198 16.91 -18.72 -1.98
N GLY A 199 16.78 -18.33 -3.23
CA GLY A 199 15.51 -17.96 -3.83
C GLY A 199 14.76 -19.17 -4.37
N LEU A 200 13.51 -19.39 -3.93
CA LEU A 200 12.62 -20.39 -4.53
C LEU A 200 11.64 -19.69 -5.47
N THR A 201 11.56 -20.14 -6.71
CA THR A 201 10.65 -19.58 -7.71
C THR A 201 10.23 -20.63 -8.74
N SER A 202 9.25 -20.29 -9.60
CA SER A 202 8.87 -21.16 -10.70
C SER A 202 9.93 -21.18 -11.79
N ALA A 203 10.03 -22.28 -12.54
CA ALA A 203 11.00 -22.44 -13.62
C ALA A 203 10.99 -21.28 -14.63
N LYS A 204 9.81 -20.72 -14.95
CA LYS A 204 9.68 -19.58 -15.88
C LYS A 204 10.28 -18.27 -15.35
N ASN A 205 10.37 -18.11 -14.03
CA ASN A 205 10.88 -16.89 -13.39
C ASN A 205 12.34 -17.03 -12.93
N ARG A 206 12.92 -18.22 -13.05
CA ARG A 206 14.26 -18.51 -12.54
C ARG A 206 15.32 -17.57 -13.12
N ALA A 207 15.40 -17.48 -14.44
CA ALA A 207 16.36 -16.62 -15.11
C ALA A 207 16.21 -15.12 -14.71
N PHE A 208 14.98 -14.67 -14.48
CA PHE A 208 14.72 -13.33 -14.00
C PHE A 208 15.30 -13.12 -12.60
N VAL A 209 15.04 -14.03 -11.66
CA VAL A 209 15.55 -13.91 -10.26
C VAL A 209 17.08 -14.04 -10.22
N GLU A 210 17.66 -14.96 -11.00
CA GLU A 210 19.12 -15.11 -11.15
C GLU A 210 19.75 -13.81 -11.69
N GLY A 211 19.15 -13.21 -12.71
CA GLY A 211 19.63 -11.97 -13.34
C GLY A 211 19.66 -10.75 -12.42
N LEU A 212 18.91 -10.77 -11.31
CA LEU A 212 18.94 -9.69 -10.32
C LEU A 212 20.14 -9.74 -9.37
N GLY A 213 20.85 -10.87 -9.31
CA GLY A 213 22.09 -11.03 -8.53
C GLY A 213 21.89 -10.86 -7.01
N ALA A 214 20.67 -11.05 -6.49
CA ALA A 214 20.36 -10.87 -5.08
C ALA A 214 20.31 -12.19 -4.28
N CYS A 215 20.39 -13.34 -4.96
CA CYS A 215 20.41 -14.66 -4.34
C CYS A 215 21.73 -15.37 -4.66
N ASP A 216 22.26 -16.13 -3.70
CA ASP A 216 23.47 -16.97 -3.91
C ASP A 216 23.13 -18.22 -4.75
N SER A 217 21.85 -18.65 -4.70
CA SER A 217 21.32 -19.71 -5.56
C SER A 217 19.81 -19.55 -5.75
N VAL A 218 19.30 -20.01 -6.88
CA VAL A 218 17.87 -20.01 -7.21
C VAL A 218 17.43 -21.43 -7.59
N LEU A 219 16.36 -21.88 -6.96
CA LEU A 219 15.79 -23.22 -7.12
C LEU A 219 14.35 -23.12 -7.64
#